data_d1f4541ba82008f0baaea1640c726a7a
#
_entry.id   d1f4541ba82008f0baaea1640c726a7a
#
_cell.length_a   1.000
_cell.length_b   1.000
_cell.length_c   1.000
_cell.angle_alpha   90.00
_cell.angle_beta   90.00
_cell.angle_gamma   90.00
#
_symmetry.space_group_name_H-M   'P 1'
#
loop_
_entity.id
_entity.type
_entity.pdbx_description
1 polymer ?
#
loop_
_entity_poly.entity_id
_entity_poly.type
_entity_poly.pdbx_seq_one_letter_code
_entity_poly.pdbx_strand_id
1 'polypeptide(L)'
;MSGGGITNEEEQRECAQLDIALTRLSLLEDSKLEKTLSKLLPMVLAQLSSSHARTKTKTVELLTHVNKRTNGLKEIEFPLEGVIEVVLGKSGRENGLVRTFGMMYAKKAFERSK
;
A
#
# COMPACT_ATOMS: atom_id res chain seq x y z
N MET A 1 -4.18 -19.53 -26.85
CA MET A 1 -3.86 -19.01 -26.35
C MET A 1 -3.91 -18.57 -25.54
N SER A 2 -4.14 -18.86 -25.50
CA SER A 2 -4.25 -18.31 -24.83
C SER A 2 -3.85 -17.32 -24.51
N GLY A 3 -4.27 -17.04 -24.96
CA GLY A 3 -3.89 -15.70 -24.85
C GLY A 3 -3.97 -15.12 -23.49
N GLY A 4 -4.84 -15.65 -22.67
CA GLY A 4 -5.02 -15.16 -21.31
C GLY A 4 -3.74 -15.09 -20.53
N GLY A 5 -2.84 -16.04 -20.73
CA GLY A 5 -1.57 -16.04 -20.04
C GLY A 5 -0.66 -14.89 -20.43
N ILE A 6 -0.84 -14.39 -21.62
CA ILE A 6 0.04 -13.37 -22.17
C ILE A 6 -0.12 -12.04 -21.45
N THR A 7 -1.34 -11.71 -21.07
CA THR A 7 -1.63 -10.42 -20.45
C THR A 7 -1.09 -10.31 -19.04
N ASN A 8 -0.55 -11.39 -18.51
CA ASN A 8 -0.23 -11.47 -17.09
C ASN A 8 1.21 -11.20 -16.72
N GLU A 9 2.06 -10.85 -17.69
CA GLU A 9 3.44 -10.51 -17.35
C GLU A 9 3.52 -9.32 -16.40
N GLU A 10 2.75 -8.29 -16.71
CA GLU A 10 2.71 -7.11 -15.86
C GLU A 10 2.08 -7.42 -14.52
N GLU A 11 0.97 -8.17 -14.53
CA GLU A 11 0.33 -8.61 -13.29
C GLU A 11 1.25 -9.45 -12.44
N GLN A 12 1.96 -10.41 -13.05
CA GLN A 12 2.91 -11.24 -12.34
C GLN A 12 4.04 -10.41 -11.70
N ARG A 13 4.51 -9.42 -12.43
CA ARG A 13 5.56 -8.53 -11.93
C ARG A 13 5.08 -7.71 -10.75
N GLU A 14 3.89 -7.16 -10.86
CA GLU A 14 3.28 -6.39 -9.77
C GLU A 14 3.07 -7.26 -8.54
N CYS A 15 2.53 -8.46 -8.74
CA CYS A 15 2.29 -9.39 -7.65
C CYS A 15 3.58 -9.82 -6.98
N ALA A 16 4.63 -10.07 -7.77
CA ALA A 16 5.93 -10.47 -7.23
C ALA A 16 6.52 -9.35 -6.37
N GLN A 17 6.40 -8.11 -6.80
CA GLN A 17 6.87 -6.97 -6.02
C GLN A 17 6.12 -6.83 -4.71
N LEU A 18 4.80 -7.04 -4.74
CA LEU A 18 3.99 -6.98 -3.54
C LEU A 18 4.32 -8.12 -2.58
N ASP A 19 4.57 -9.32 -3.10
CA ASP A 19 4.99 -10.45 -2.27
C ASP A 19 6.32 -10.17 -1.58
N ILE A 20 7.27 -9.59 -2.30
CA ILE A 20 8.57 -9.21 -1.74
C ILE A 20 8.37 -8.17 -0.65
N ALA A 21 7.53 -7.17 -0.91
CA ALA A 21 7.27 -6.12 0.07
C ALA A 21 6.64 -6.70 1.34
N LEU A 22 5.68 -7.61 1.19
CA LEU A 22 5.04 -8.24 2.33
C LEU A 22 6.02 -9.07 3.14
N THR A 23 6.88 -9.84 2.46
CA THR A 23 7.91 -10.64 3.13
C THR A 23 8.86 -9.74 3.92
N ARG A 24 9.31 -8.65 3.31
CA ARG A 24 10.20 -7.71 3.99
C ARG A 24 9.55 -7.09 5.21
N LEU A 25 8.29 -6.68 5.08
CA LEU A 25 7.55 -6.13 6.22
C LEU A 25 7.41 -7.13 7.34
N SER A 26 7.14 -8.39 7.00
CA SER A 26 6.97 -9.45 8.00
C SER A 26 8.24 -9.70 8.80
N LEU A 27 9.40 -9.50 8.19
CA LEU A 27 10.70 -9.74 8.82
C LEU A 27 11.31 -8.48 9.44
N LEU A 28 10.69 -7.32 9.19
CA LEU A 28 11.24 -6.04 9.61
C LEU A 28 11.06 -5.81 11.11
N GLU A 29 12.09 -5.30 11.74
CA GLU A 29 12.02 -4.91 13.15
C GLU A 29 11.11 -3.69 13.33
N ASP A 30 10.42 -3.63 14.46
CA ASP A 30 9.51 -2.51 14.74
C ASP A 30 10.23 -1.16 14.68
N SER A 31 11.48 -1.12 15.13
CA SER A 31 12.27 0.12 15.11
C SER A 31 12.51 0.70 13.74
N LYS A 32 12.36 -0.12 12.69
CA LYS A 32 12.59 0.31 11.31
C LYS A 32 11.31 0.48 10.52
N LEU A 33 10.20 0.14 11.14
CA LEU A 33 8.91 0.09 10.45
C LEU A 33 8.45 1.46 9.95
N GLU A 34 8.58 2.48 10.78
CA GLU A 34 8.15 3.83 10.42
C GLU A 34 8.88 4.35 9.17
N LYS A 35 10.19 4.19 9.16
CA LYS A 35 11.00 4.65 8.02
C LYS A 35 10.66 3.89 6.75
N THR A 36 10.45 2.60 6.88
CA THR A 36 10.09 1.76 5.73
C THR A 36 8.72 2.14 5.19
N LEU A 37 7.75 2.33 6.08
CA LEU A 37 6.39 2.70 5.67
C LEU A 37 6.36 4.08 5.02
N SER A 38 7.25 4.99 5.41
CA SER A 38 7.26 6.32 4.81
C SER A 38 7.50 6.27 3.30
N LYS A 39 8.22 5.25 2.85
CA LYS A 39 8.50 5.06 1.42
C LYS A 39 7.52 4.08 0.79
N LEU A 40 7.18 3.03 1.50
CA LEU A 40 6.42 1.92 0.96
C LEU A 40 4.92 2.21 0.87
N LEU A 41 4.35 2.84 1.88
CA LEU A 41 2.91 3.01 1.96
C LEU A 41 2.32 3.78 0.78
N PRO A 42 2.89 4.93 0.36
CA PRO A 42 2.35 5.62 -0.82
C PRO A 42 2.41 4.76 -2.09
N MET A 43 3.49 4.01 -2.27
CA MET A 43 3.65 3.14 -3.43
C MET A 43 2.60 2.04 -3.44
N VAL A 44 2.38 1.43 -2.28
CA VAL A 44 1.40 0.35 -2.15
C VAL A 44 -0.01 0.87 -2.39
N LEU A 45 -0.33 2.03 -1.83
CA LEU A 45 -1.65 2.63 -2.05
C LEU A 45 -1.91 2.85 -3.54
N ALA A 46 -0.90 3.31 -4.27
CA ALA A 46 -1.05 3.54 -5.70
C ALA A 46 -1.37 2.24 -6.46
N GLN A 47 -0.91 1.10 -5.97
CA GLN A 47 -1.17 -0.19 -6.61
C GLN A 47 -2.66 -0.58 -6.57
N LEU A 48 -3.45 0.04 -5.69
CA LEU A 48 -4.89 -0.20 -5.68
C LEU A 48 -5.56 0.28 -6.97
N SER A 49 -4.88 1.12 -7.75
CA SER A 49 -5.39 1.58 -9.04
C SER A 49 -5.07 0.63 -10.18
N SER A 50 -4.35 -0.45 -9.92
CA SER A 50 -4.01 -1.43 -10.94
C SER A 50 -5.25 -1.98 -11.63
N SER A 51 -5.15 -2.23 -12.92
CA SER A 51 -6.22 -2.86 -13.68
C SER A 51 -6.27 -4.37 -13.46
N HIS A 52 -5.30 -4.92 -12.75
CA HIS A 52 -5.18 -6.37 -12.55
C HIS A 52 -5.77 -6.79 -11.21
N ALA A 53 -6.75 -7.69 -11.25
CA ALA A 53 -7.49 -8.10 -10.05
C ALA A 53 -6.59 -8.73 -8.99
N ARG A 54 -5.62 -9.56 -9.39
CA ARG A 54 -4.71 -10.19 -8.44
C ARG A 54 -3.83 -9.16 -7.74
N THR A 55 -3.38 -8.15 -8.47
CA THR A 55 -2.58 -7.07 -7.90
C THR A 55 -3.38 -6.34 -6.82
N LYS A 56 -4.64 -6.01 -7.11
CA LYS A 56 -5.51 -5.35 -6.12
C LYS A 56 -5.69 -6.21 -4.87
N THR A 57 -5.93 -7.51 -5.06
CA THR A 57 -6.12 -8.42 -3.92
C THR A 57 -4.87 -8.48 -3.06
N LYS A 58 -3.70 -8.62 -3.67
CA LYS A 58 -2.44 -8.66 -2.93
C LYS A 58 -2.14 -7.34 -2.24
N THR A 59 -2.51 -6.23 -2.86
CA THR A 59 -2.34 -4.91 -2.26
C THR A 59 -3.18 -4.79 -1.00
N VAL A 60 -4.44 -5.24 -1.05
CA VAL A 60 -5.31 -5.21 0.13
C VAL A 60 -4.76 -6.13 1.23
N GLU A 61 -4.23 -7.29 0.87
CA GLU A 61 -3.61 -8.18 1.84
C GLU A 61 -2.43 -7.52 2.55
N LEU A 62 -1.59 -6.82 1.78
CA LEU A 62 -0.44 -6.13 2.34
C LEU A 62 -0.88 -5.01 3.28
N LEU A 63 -1.87 -4.22 2.86
CA LEU A 63 -2.41 -3.14 3.69
C LEU A 63 -3.05 -3.68 4.96
N THR A 64 -3.70 -4.83 4.88
CA THR A 64 -4.27 -5.51 6.05
C THR A 64 -3.15 -5.87 7.04
N HIS A 65 -2.03 -6.39 6.55
CA HIS A 65 -0.87 -6.68 7.38
C HIS A 65 -0.34 -5.42 8.06
N VAL A 66 -0.21 -4.34 7.29
CA VAL A 66 0.24 -3.04 7.83
C VAL A 66 -0.69 -2.59 8.96
N ASN A 67 -2.00 -2.68 8.74
CA ASN A 67 -2.97 -2.27 9.74
C ASN A 67 -2.85 -3.07 11.03
N LYS A 68 -2.77 -4.39 10.90
CA LYS A 68 -2.65 -5.26 12.09
C LYS A 68 -1.38 -4.95 12.87
N ARG A 69 -0.28 -4.78 12.16
CA ARG A 69 0.99 -4.53 12.82
C ARG A 69 1.04 -3.18 13.49
N THR A 70 0.55 -2.15 12.80
CA THR A 70 0.62 -0.78 13.34
C THR A 70 -0.42 -0.50 14.40
N ASN A 71 -1.50 -1.29 14.48
CA ASN A 71 -2.47 -1.13 15.55
C ASN A 71 -1.82 -1.37 16.93
N GLY A 72 -0.82 -2.24 16.99
CA GLY A 72 -0.08 -2.49 18.23
C GLY A 72 1.08 -1.53 18.45
N LEU A 73 1.38 -0.67 17.51
CA LEU A 73 2.55 0.21 17.54
C LEU A 73 2.12 1.65 17.32
N LYS A 74 1.40 2.21 18.27
CA LYS A 74 0.76 3.52 18.11
C LYS A 74 1.73 4.70 18.04
N GLU A 75 3.00 4.46 18.36
CA GLU A 75 4.03 5.49 18.28
C GLU A 75 4.49 5.75 16.86
N ILE A 76 4.21 4.82 15.95
CA ILE A 76 4.64 4.93 14.56
C ILE A 76 3.82 5.98 13.84
N GLU A 77 4.50 6.92 13.20
CA GLU A 77 3.84 7.93 12.36
C GLU A 77 3.72 7.42 10.93
N PHE A 78 2.60 7.74 10.30
CA PHE A 78 2.40 7.43 8.88
C PHE A 78 2.84 8.60 8.01
N PRO A 79 3.23 8.35 6.75
CA PRO A 79 3.71 9.41 5.85
C PRO A 79 2.56 10.22 5.28
N LEU A 80 2.12 11.23 6.02
CA LEU A 80 0.97 12.04 5.66
C LEU A 80 1.10 12.69 4.28
N GLU A 81 2.24 13.34 4.01
CA GLU A 81 2.44 13.98 2.71
C GLU A 81 2.37 13.02 1.55
N GLY A 82 3.06 11.88 1.68
CA GLY A 82 3.05 10.87 0.63
C GLY A 82 1.68 10.30 0.38
N VAL A 83 0.92 10.06 1.44
CA VAL A 83 -0.44 9.55 1.33
C VAL A 83 -1.35 10.58 0.65
N ILE A 84 -1.25 11.84 1.05
CA ILE A 84 -2.05 12.91 0.45
C ILE A 84 -1.72 13.08 -1.03
N GLU A 85 -0.45 13.00 -1.39
CA GLU A 85 -0.06 13.08 -2.79
C GLU A 85 -0.74 11.99 -3.64
N VAL A 86 -0.82 10.78 -3.11
CA VAL A 86 -1.49 9.68 -3.81
C VAL A 86 -2.98 9.94 -3.93
N VAL A 87 -3.63 10.40 -2.85
CA VAL A 87 -5.07 10.67 -2.84
C VAL A 87 -5.44 11.77 -3.81
N LEU A 88 -4.66 12.85 -3.83
CA LEU A 88 -4.94 14.00 -4.67
C LEU A 88 -4.40 13.85 -6.09
N GLY A 89 -3.53 12.88 -6.31
CA GLY A 89 -2.97 12.61 -7.62
C GLY A 89 -3.94 11.87 -8.51
N LYS A 90 -3.45 11.50 -9.69
CA LYS A 90 -4.26 10.82 -10.69
C LYS A 90 -4.92 9.56 -10.16
N SER A 91 -4.15 8.72 -9.46
CA SER A 91 -4.66 7.45 -8.92
C SER A 91 -5.84 7.66 -7.99
N GLY A 92 -5.73 8.61 -7.07
CA GLY A 92 -6.80 8.89 -6.11
C GLY A 92 -8.03 9.51 -6.76
N ARG A 93 -7.82 10.38 -7.75
CA ARG A 93 -8.94 11.04 -8.43
C ARG A 93 -9.74 10.08 -9.31
N GLU A 94 -9.06 9.09 -9.89
CA GLU A 94 -9.69 8.17 -10.82
C GLU A 94 -10.15 6.86 -10.17
N ASN A 95 -9.70 6.57 -8.96
CA ASN A 95 -9.96 5.29 -8.32
C ASN A 95 -10.47 5.46 -6.91
N GLY A 96 -11.74 5.08 -6.70
CA GLY A 96 -12.39 5.21 -5.39
C GLY A 96 -11.75 4.39 -4.29
N LEU A 97 -11.16 3.24 -4.64
CA LEU A 97 -10.50 2.38 -3.66
C LEU A 97 -9.23 3.05 -3.14
N VAL A 98 -8.42 3.63 -4.02
CA VAL A 98 -7.25 4.42 -3.63
C VAL A 98 -7.66 5.55 -2.70
N ARG A 99 -8.71 6.26 -3.07
CA ARG A 99 -9.22 7.38 -2.29
C ARG A 99 -9.67 6.94 -0.91
N THR A 100 -10.43 5.85 -0.84
CA THR A 100 -10.95 5.35 0.43
C THR A 100 -9.84 4.93 1.38
N PHE A 101 -8.92 4.09 0.91
CA PHE A 101 -7.79 3.66 1.74
C PHE A 101 -6.86 4.82 2.06
N GLY A 102 -6.62 5.69 1.08
CA GLY A 102 -5.76 6.86 1.28
C GLY A 102 -6.29 7.78 2.34
N MET A 103 -7.58 8.07 2.33
CA MET A 103 -8.18 8.93 3.35
C MET A 103 -8.12 8.30 4.73
N MET A 104 -8.29 6.98 4.81
CA MET A 104 -8.15 6.27 6.08
C MET A 104 -6.74 6.44 6.64
N TYR A 105 -5.72 6.26 5.80
CA TYR A 105 -4.35 6.42 6.24
C TYR A 105 -3.99 7.87 6.53
N ALA A 106 -4.53 8.81 5.76
CA ALA A 106 -4.31 10.23 6.03
C ALA A 106 -4.87 10.61 7.40
N LYS A 107 -6.04 10.10 7.74
CA LYS A 107 -6.62 10.34 9.06
C LYS A 107 -5.74 9.76 10.15
N LYS A 108 -5.27 8.53 10.00
CA LYS A 108 -4.36 7.89 10.96
C LYS A 108 -3.06 8.67 11.09
N ALA A 109 -2.51 9.13 9.97
CA ALA A 109 -1.28 9.91 9.97
C ALA A 109 -1.45 11.20 10.74
N PHE A 110 -2.56 11.88 10.51
CA PHE A 110 -2.87 13.12 11.22
C PHE A 110 -3.02 12.88 12.72
N GLU A 111 -3.75 11.85 13.11
CA GLU A 111 -3.98 11.52 14.51
C GLU A 111 -2.69 11.14 15.24
N ARG A 112 -1.74 10.55 14.54
CA ARG A 112 -0.45 10.13 15.11
C ARG A 112 0.64 11.17 14.99
N SER A 113 0.37 12.25 14.29
CA SER A 113 1.33 13.34 14.12
C SER A 113 1.59 14.04 15.45
N LYS A 114 2.83 14.35 15.70
CA LYS A 114 3.24 14.98 16.96
C LYS A 114 3.46 16.49 16.83
#